data_207fa508afbf55eb3422f54f5e2c96e0
#
_entry.id   207fa508afbf55eb3422f54f5e2c96e0
#
_cell.length_a   1.000
_cell.length_b   1.000
_cell.length_c   1.000
_cell.angle_alpha   90.00
_cell.angle_beta   90.00
_cell.angle_gamma   90.00
#
_symmetry.space_group_name_H-M   'P 1'
#
loop_
_entity.id
_entity.type
_entity.pdbx_description
1 polymer ?
#
loop_
_entity_poly.entity_id
_entity_poly.type
_entity_poly.pdbx_seq_one_letter_code
_entity_poly.pdbx_strand_id
1 'polypeptide(L)'
;MKKIFLLFIIFALGSCVAPQQNPNFEKNVELTKAWFENWENEDLDYLSSKIGESIEWQGAFYANKEYFTTKEDVVAYISGWLAAMEDINYEPENFLPGVDPETSLPNGSVRTYGTWTGVNTASGKPFEVKFYHYLTFDDNGMLVNGGDYGDATGVVMAVAPDPES
;
A
#
# COMPACT_ATOMS: atom_id res chain seq x y z
N MET A 1 40.96 2.58 47.33
CA MET A 1 39.96 3.36 46.61
C MET A 1 40.06 3.16 45.07
N LYS A 2 40.29 1.94 44.57
CA LYS A 2 40.43 1.63 43.12
C LYS A 2 39.43 0.58 42.60
N LYS A 3 38.45 0.14 43.39
CA LYS A 3 37.53 -0.95 43.02
C LYS A 3 36.11 -0.50 42.70
N ILE A 4 35.77 0.79 42.81
CA ILE A 4 34.42 1.32 42.58
C ILE A 4 34.23 1.78 41.12
N PHE A 5 35.28 1.99 40.36
CA PHE A 5 35.21 2.52 38.99
C PHE A 5 34.86 1.46 37.91
N LEU A 6 34.96 0.18 38.24
CA LEU A 6 34.72 -0.92 37.27
C LEU A 6 33.26 -1.34 37.17
N LEU A 7 32.39 -0.92 38.10
CA LEU A 7 31.01 -1.32 38.13
C LEU A 7 30.05 -0.43 37.28
N PHE A 8 30.53 0.78 36.90
CA PHE A 8 29.72 1.72 36.12
C PHE A 8 29.79 1.54 34.61
N ILE A 9 30.77 0.79 34.09
CA ILE A 9 30.94 0.57 32.64
C ILE A 9 30.02 -0.55 32.10
N ILE A 10 29.55 -1.44 32.94
CA ILE A 10 28.69 -2.59 32.51
C ILE A 10 27.23 -2.16 32.26
N PHE A 11 26.80 -1.03 32.82
CA PHE A 11 25.42 -0.54 32.66
C PHE A 11 25.15 0.25 31.36
N ALA A 12 26.21 0.64 30.64
CA ALA A 12 26.11 1.46 29.44
C ALA A 12 25.96 0.66 28.12
N LEU A 13 26.06 -0.68 28.16
CA LEU A 13 25.97 -1.53 26.96
C LEU A 13 24.61 -2.19 26.77
N GLY A 14 23.61 -1.86 27.58
CA GLY A 14 22.31 -2.54 27.62
C GLY A 14 21.16 -1.89 26.87
N SER A 15 21.32 -0.82 26.07
CA SER A 15 20.17 -0.07 25.60
C SER A 15 20.13 0.28 24.11
N CYS A 16 20.50 -0.67 23.28
CA CYS A 16 20.06 -0.65 21.87
C CYS A 16 19.45 -2.00 21.52
N VAL A 17 18.31 -2.31 22.12
CA VAL A 17 17.43 -3.34 21.55
C VAL A 17 16.80 -2.67 20.34
N ALA A 18 17.17 -3.10 19.15
CA ALA A 18 16.46 -2.69 17.93
C ALA A 18 14.98 -2.97 18.12
N PRO A 19 14.06 -2.08 17.70
CA PRO A 19 12.64 -2.35 17.78
C PRO A 19 12.37 -3.69 17.09
N GLN A 20 11.73 -4.60 17.85
CA GLN A 20 11.44 -5.94 17.34
C GLN A 20 10.43 -5.80 16.20
N GLN A 21 10.74 -6.38 15.05
CA GLN A 21 9.83 -6.46 13.93
C GLN A 21 8.51 -7.10 14.34
N ASN A 22 7.37 -6.58 13.86
CA ASN A 22 6.08 -7.20 14.09
C ASN A 22 6.07 -8.62 13.48
N PRO A 23 5.65 -9.66 14.22
CA PRO A 23 5.70 -11.04 13.74
C PRO A 23 4.83 -11.29 12.50
N ASN A 24 3.82 -10.46 12.24
CA ASN A 24 2.95 -10.59 11.07
C ASN A 24 3.50 -9.90 9.83
N PHE A 25 4.59 -9.12 9.93
CA PHE A 25 5.07 -8.30 8.82
C PHE A 25 5.40 -9.13 7.58
N GLU A 26 6.18 -10.20 7.71
CA GLU A 26 6.57 -11.04 6.58
C GLU A 26 5.34 -11.70 5.91
N LYS A 27 4.38 -12.21 6.70
CA LYS A 27 3.12 -12.72 6.17
C LYS A 27 2.36 -11.64 5.40
N ASN A 28 2.31 -10.42 5.93
CA ASN A 28 1.57 -9.32 5.33
C ASN A 28 2.28 -8.78 4.07
N VAL A 29 3.61 -8.89 3.98
CA VAL A 29 4.35 -8.62 2.73
C VAL A 29 3.93 -9.60 1.64
N GLU A 30 3.80 -10.89 1.93
CA GLU A 30 3.35 -11.87 0.93
C GLU A 30 1.88 -11.62 0.51
N LEU A 31 1.00 -11.23 1.43
CA LEU A 31 -0.37 -10.80 1.09
C LEU A 31 -0.37 -9.54 0.20
N THR A 32 0.53 -8.60 0.46
CA THR A 32 0.69 -7.38 -0.35
C THR A 32 1.19 -7.69 -1.76
N LYS A 33 2.15 -8.60 -1.91
CA LYS A 33 2.62 -9.05 -3.23
C LYS A 33 1.50 -9.72 -4.02
N ALA A 34 0.75 -10.63 -3.37
CA ALA A 34 -0.39 -11.28 -4.01
C ALA A 34 -1.49 -10.27 -4.39
N TRP A 35 -1.69 -9.20 -3.61
CA TRP A 35 -2.59 -8.11 -3.92
C TRP A 35 -2.19 -7.41 -5.24
N PHE A 36 -0.93 -7.04 -5.40
CA PHE A 36 -0.45 -6.37 -6.62
C PHE A 36 -0.39 -7.31 -7.83
N GLU A 37 0.00 -8.58 -7.64
CA GLU A 37 -0.05 -9.59 -8.71
C GLU A 37 -1.47 -9.75 -9.29
N ASN A 38 -2.51 -9.63 -8.44
CA ASN A 38 -3.89 -9.74 -8.93
C ASN A 38 -4.43 -8.42 -9.52
N TRP A 39 -3.80 -7.29 -9.25
CA TRP A 39 -3.99 -6.07 -10.03
C TRP A 39 -3.42 -6.23 -11.45
N GLU A 40 -2.22 -6.79 -11.58
CA GLU A 40 -1.57 -7.08 -12.88
C GLU A 40 -2.35 -8.12 -13.70
N ASN A 41 -2.95 -9.09 -13.02
CA ASN A 41 -3.80 -10.10 -13.65
C ASN A 41 -5.24 -9.60 -13.91
N GLU A 42 -5.58 -8.37 -13.50
CA GLU A 42 -6.91 -7.76 -13.61
C GLU A 42 -8.01 -8.62 -12.95
N ASP A 43 -7.65 -9.40 -11.91
CA ASP A 43 -8.54 -10.33 -11.19
C ASP A 43 -9.35 -9.59 -10.11
N LEU A 44 -10.43 -8.94 -10.53
CA LEU A 44 -11.35 -8.24 -9.62
C LEU A 44 -11.99 -9.19 -8.60
N ASP A 45 -12.25 -10.44 -8.96
CA ASP A 45 -12.88 -11.42 -8.07
C ASP A 45 -11.94 -11.75 -6.90
N TYR A 46 -10.65 -12.00 -7.20
CA TYR A 46 -9.65 -12.17 -6.16
C TYR A 46 -9.52 -10.93 -5.28
N LEU A 47 -9.32 -9.76 -5.88
CA LEU A 47 -9.18 -8.49 -5.14
C LEU A 47 -10.37 -8.25 -4.22
N SER A 48 -11.60 -8.39 -4.75
CA SER A 48 -12.83 -8.28 -3.96
C SER A 48 -12.87 -9.29 -2.80
N SER A 49 -12.42 -10.54 -3.03
CA SER A 49 -12.42 -11.58 -2.00
C SER A 49 -11.50 -11.28 -0.82
N LYS A 50 -10.51 -10.39 -1.01
CA LYS A 50 -9.52 -10.03 0.01
C LYS A 50 -9.85 -8.76 0.78
N ILE A 51 -10.89 -8.02 0.40
CA ILE A 51 -11.34 -6.82 1.11
C ILE A 51 -12.27 -7.22 2.26
N GLY A 52 -12.00 -6.70 3.46
CA GLY A 52 -12.87 -6.86 4.62
C GLY A 52 -14.22 -6.15 4.43
N GLU A 53 -15.27 -6.65 5.06
CA GLU A 53 -16.61 -6.04 4.99
C GLU A 53 -16.63 -4.59 5.51
N SER A 54 -15.77 -4.29 6.49
CA SER A 54 -15.47 -2.93 6.94
C SER A 54 -14.03 -2.61 6.61
N ILE A 55 -13.82 -1.53 5.88
CA ILE A 55 -12.50 -1.09 5.43
C ILE A 55 -12.43 0.44 5.52
N GLU A 56 -11.24 0.97 5.77
CA GLU A 56 -10.92 2.37 5.55
C GLU A 56 -9.91 2.47 4.42
N TRP A 57 -10.34 2.99 3.27
CA TRP A 57 -9.47 3.12 2.10
C TRP A 57 -9.39 4.56 1.61
N GLN A 58 -8.17 5.07 1.47
CA GLN A 58 -7.91 6.39 0.90
C GLN A 58 -7.58 6.28 -0.59
N GLY A 59 -8.47 6.73 -1.45
CA GLY A 59 -8.21 6.84 -2.88
C GLY A 59 -7.30 8.02 -3.23
N ALA A 60 -6.51 7.87 -4.30
CA ALA A 60 -5.50 8.85 -4.71
C ALA A 60 -6.02 10.01 -5.59
N PHE A 61 -7.28 10.03 -5.98
CA PHE A 61 -7.83 11.13 -6.77
C PHE A 61 -8.03 12.40 -5.95
N TYR A 62 -7.83 13.54 -6.54
CA TYR A 62 -8.08 14.86 -5.92
C TYR A 62 -9.50 14.98 -5.34
N ALA A 63 -10.49 14.30 -5.93
CA ALA A 63 -11.87 14.29 -5.48
C ALA A 63 -12.12 13.38 -4.26
N ASN A 64 -11.23 12.42 -3.96
CA ASN A 64 -11.38 11.50 -2.83
C ASN A 64 -10.96 12.18 -1.52
N LYS A 65 -11.83 13.03 -0.98
CA LYS A 65 -11.60 13.75 0.29
C LYS A 65 -11.97 12.94 1.53
N GLU A 66 -12.86 11.96 1.36
CA GLU A 66 -13.34 11.07 2.40
C GLU A 66 -12.80 9.66 2.13
N TYR A 67 -12.63 8.88 3.19
CA TYR A 67 -12.32 7.45 3.06
C TYR A 67 -13.52 6.69 2.48
N PHE A 68 -13.24 5.70 1.66
CA PHE A 68 -14.20 4.64 1.38
C PHE A 68 -14.28 3.74 2.61
N THR A 69 -15.47 3.47 3.11
CA THR A 69 -15.69 2.74 4.36
C THR A 69 -16.41 1.41 4.19
N THR A 70 -16.80 1.10 2.96
CA THR A 70 -17.45 -0.16 2.60
C THR A 70 -16.64 -0.92 1.56
N LYS A 71 -16.77 -2.24 1.58
CA LYS A 71 -16.18 -3.12 0.56
C LYS A 71 -16.66 -2.74 -0.83
N GLU A 72 -17.94 -2.46 -0.98
CA GLU A 72 -18.59 -2.10 -2.25
C GLU A 72 -17.96 -0.86 -2.87
N ASP A 73 -17.68 0.17 -2.08
CA ASP A 73 -17.05 1.40 -2.56
C ASP A 73 -15.62 1.16 -3.06
N VAL A 74 -14.85 0.34 -2.32
CA VAL A 74 -13.47 0.00 -2.71
C VAL A 74 -13.46 -0.88 -3.96
N VAL A 75 -14.36 -1.86 -4.06
CA VAL A 75 -14.51 -2.69 -5.26
C VAL A 75 -14.90 -1.83 -6.48
N ALA A 76 -15.81 -0.87 -6.31
CA ALA A 76 -16.18 0.06 -7.38
C ALA A 76 -14.99 0.93 -7.81
N TYR A 77 -14.18 1.41 -6.86
CA TYR A 77 -12.95 2.17 -7.14
C TYR A 77 -11.95 1.32 -7.96
N ILE A 78 -11.69 0.08 -7.54
CA ILE A 78 -10.79 -0.85 -8.26
C ILE A 78 -11.34 -1.15 -9.66
N SER A 79 -12.64 -1.49 -9.76
CA SER A 79 -13.30 -1.77 -11.04
C SER A 79 -13.19 -0.60 -12.02
N GLY A 80 -13.26 0.64 -11.53
CA GLY A 80 -13.07 1.83 -12.36
C GLY A 80 -11.68 1.92 -12.98
N TRP A 81 -10.64 1.57 -12.22
CA TRP A 81 -9.27 1.52 -12.72
C TRP A 81 -9.10 0.39 -13.74
N LEU A 82 -9.53 -0.84 -13.43
CA LEU A 82 -9.42 -2.00 -14.33
C LEU A 82 -10.22 -1.82 -15.62
N ALA A 83 -11.33 -1.07 -15.60
CA ALA A 83 -12.08 -0.74 -16.82
C ALA A 83 -11.40 0.32 -17.70
N ALA A 84 -10.59 1.19 -17.09
CA ALA A 84 -9.95 2.31 -17.79
C ALA A 84 -8.53 2.01 -18.26
N MET A 85 -7.88 1.00 -17.71
CA MET A 85 -6.48 0.68 -17.96
C MET A 85 -6.32 -0.81 -18.26
N GLU A 86 -5.38 -1.14 -19.12
CA GLU A 86 -4.99 -2.50 -19.50
C GLU A 86 -3.47 -2.65 -19.50
N ASP A 87 -2.96 -3.89 -19.58
CA ASP A 87 -1.53 -4.18 -19.50
C ASP A 87 -0.88 -3.59 -18.23
N ILE A 88 -1.61 -3.64 -17.12
CA ILE A 88 -1.21 -3.05 -15.84
C ILE A 88 -0.02 -3.84 -15.28
N ASN A 89 1.03 -3.13 -14.86
CA ASN A 89 2.17 -3.71 -14.16
C ASN A 89 2.61 -2.81 -13.01
N TYR A 90 2.95 -3.41 -11.87
CA TYR A 90 3.48 -2.74 -10.68
C TYR A 90 4.90 -3.19 -10.38
N GLU A 91 5.86 -2.29 -10.42
CA GLU A 91 7.23 -2.56 -10.04
C GLU A 91 7.52 -1.96 -8.64
N PRO A 92 7.50 -2.79 -7.56
CA PRO A 92 7.78 -2.32 -6.21
C PRO A 92 9.27 -2.00 -6.03
N GLU A 93 9.58 -0.84 -5.46
CA GLU A 93 10.94 -0.49 -5.06
C GLU A 93 11.34 -1.14 -3.72
N ASN A 94 10.36 -1.33 -2.81
CA ASN A 94 10.58 -1.86 -1.47
C ASN A 94 9.26 -2.29 -0.80
N PHE A 95 9.40 -3.03 0.31
CA PHE A 95 8.33 -3.29 1.29
C PHE A 95 8.85 -2.92 2.67
N LEU A 96 8.23 -1.94 3.30
CA LEU A 96 8.64 -1.36 4.56
C LEU A 96 7.59 -1.59 5.65
N PRO A 97 8.00 -1.80 6.91
CA PRO A 97 7.05 -1.91 8.00
C PRO A 97 6.34 -0.57 8.26
N GLY A 98 5.03 -0.64 8.45
CA GLY A 98 4.29 0.45 9.04
C GLY A 98 4.49 0.52 10.54
N VAL A 99 4.20 1.68 11.12
CA VAL A 99 4.30 1.91 12.55
C VAL A 99 2.98 2.44 13.10
N ASP A 100 2.71 2.10 14.33
CA ASP A 100 1.61 2.66 15.10
C ASP A 100 1.90 4.15 15.39
N PRO A 101 0.98 5.09 15.12
CA PRO A 101 1.23 6.52 15.24
C PRO A 101 1.44 7.00 16.68
N GLU A 102 0.91 6.28 17.67
CA GLU A 102 1.03 6.67 19.08
C GLU A 102 2.34 6.14 19.71
N THR A 103 2.70 4.90 19.38
CA THR A 103 3.84 4.21 20.00
C THR A 103 5.11 4.24 19.14
N SER A 104 4.98 4.52 17.85
CA SER A 104 6.05 4.41 16.84
C SER A 104 6.65 3.01 16.72
N LEU A 105 5.96 1.98 17.22
CA LEU A 105 6.38 0.60 17.10
C LEU A 105 5.82 -0.04 15.81
N PRO A 106 6.53 -1.00 15.20
CA PRO A 106 6.03 -1.74 14.03
C PRO A 106 4.69 -2.42 14.33
N ASN A 107 3.66 -2.13 13.51
CA ASN A 107 2.29 -2.60 13.71
C ASN A 107 1.86 -3.73 12.76
N GLY A 108 2.78 -4.22 11.92
CA GLY A 108 2.52 -5.29 10.95
C GLY A 108 1.94 -4.81 9.61
N SER A 109 1.53 -3.53 9.48
CA SER A 109 1.12 -3.00 8.19
C SER A 109 2.31 -2.90 7.23
N VAL A 110 2.03 -2.93 5.93
CA VAL A 110 3.02 -2.85 4.86
C VAL A 110 2.90 -1.53 4.15
N ARG A 111 4.03 -0.89 3.91
CA ARG A 111 4.18 0.29 3.07
C ARG A 111 5.05 -0.05 1.89
N THR A 112 4.68 0.41 0.70
CA THR A 112 5.48 0.17 -0.50
C THR A 112 5.49 1.41 -1.38
N TYR A 113 6.62 1.64 -2.00
CA TYR A 113 6.80 2.59 -3.09
C TYR A 113 7.02 1.79 -4.34
N GLY A 114 6.45 2.24 -5.46
CA GLY A 114 6.64 1.56 -6.72
C GLY A 114 6.12 2.38 -7.89
N THR A 115 6.34 1.84 -9.07
CA THR A 115 5.94 2.44 -10.32
C THR A 115 4.86 1.59 -10.97
N TRP A 116 3.73 2.21 -11.26
CA TRP A 116 2.69 1.64 -12.10
C TRP A 116 2.92 2.01 -13.56
N THR A 117 2.76 1.05 -14.44
CA THR A 117 2.70 1.25 -15.90
C THR A 117 1.46 0.55 -16.45
N GLY A 118 1.06 0.93 -17.65
CA GLY A 118 -0.06 0.34 -18.36
C GLY A 118 -0.48 1.21 -19.54
N VAL A 119 -1.64 0.90 -20.11
CA VAL A 119 -2.21 1.60 -21.26
C VAL A 119 -3.66 1.96 -20.96
N ASN A 120 -4.10 3.16 -21.34
CA ASN A 120 -5.51 3.53 -21.24
C ASN A 120 -6.32 2.86 -22.36
N THR A 121 -7.36 2.13 -21.99
CA THR A 121 -8.20 1.34 -22.92
C THR A 121 -8.89 2.17 -23.99
N ALA A 122 -9.28 3.43 -23.70
CA ALA A 122 -10.03 4.27 -24.61
C ALA A 122 -9.13 5.04 -25.60
N SER A 123 -7.92 5.44 -25.20
CA SER A 123 -7.01 6.26 -26.00
C SER A 123 -5.82 5.50 -26.59
N GLY A 124 -5.49 4.33 -26.02
CA GLY A 124 -4.25 3.60 -26.32
C GLY A 124 -2.98 4.30 -25.83
N LYS A 125 -3.10 5.37 -25.01
CA LYS A 125 -1.95 6.09 -24.49
C LYS A 125 -1.34 5.36 -23.30
N PRO A 126 -0.02 5.13 -23.27
CA PRO A 126 0.65 4.52 -22.12
C PRO A 126 0.77 5.52 -20.96
N PHE A 127 0.87 4.98 -19.75
CA PHE A 127 1.21 5.75 -18.56
C PHE A 127 2.34 5.11 -17.78
N GLU A 128 3.05 5.94 -17.03
CA GLU A 128 4.01 5.57 -16.00
C GLU A 128 3.85 6.55 -14.84
N VAL A 129 3.63 6.03 -13.62
CA VAL A 129 3.42 6.88 -12.45
C VAL A 129 3.93 6.22 -11.18
N LYS A 130 4.52 7.01 -10.30
CA LYS A 130 4.95 6.56 -8.98
C LYS A 130 3.84 6.71 -7.95
N PHE A 131 3.67 5.65 -7.16
CA PHE A 131 2.75 5.62 -6.05
C PHE A 131 3.42 5.15 -4.77
N TYR A 132 2.90 5.63 -3.65
CA TYR A 132 3.06 5.05 -2.34
C TYR A 132 1.74 4.39 -1.96
N HIS A 133 1.84 3.16 -1.44
CA HIS A 133 0.72 2.40 -0.90
C HIS A 133 0.96 2.03 0.56
N TYR A 134 -0.11 1.93 1.34
CA TYR A 134 -0.07 1.32 2.66
C TYR A 134 -1.25 0.34 2.79
N LEU A 135 -0.96 -0.83 3.35
CA LEU A 135 -1.94 -1.91 3.50
C LEU A 135 -1.85 -2.49 4.90
N THR A 136 -3.01 -2.67 5.52
CA THR A 136 -3.17 -3.30 6.83
C THR A 136 -4.14 -4.45 6.71
N PHE A 137 -3.70 -5.63 7.15
CA PHE A 137 -4.50 -6.84 7.11
C PHE A 137 -4.90 -7.24 8.52
N ASP A 138 -6.08 -7.83 8.66
CA ASP A 138 -6.53 -8.48 9.89
C ASP A 138 -5.85 -9.86 10.09
N ASP A 139 -6.18 -10.54 11.20
CA ASP A 139 -5.62 -11.86 11.52
C ASP A 139 -6.02 -12.94 10.49
N ASN A 140 -7.13 -12.75 9.78
CA ASN A 140 -7.62 -13.63 8.72
C ASN A 140 -6.96 -13.32 7.36
N GLY A 141 -6.15 -12.26 7.27
CA GLY A 141 -5.52 -11.82 6.03
C GLY A 141 -6.45 -11.01 5.13
N MET A 142 -7.51 -10.43 5.68
CA MET A 142 -8.39 -9.50 4.97
C MET A 142 -7.83 -8.09 5.06
N LEU A 143 -7.85 -7.36 3.95
CA LEU A 143 -7.46 -5.96 3.88
C LEU A 143 -8.53 -5.11 4.57
N VAL A 144 -8.16 -4.43 5.65
CA VAL A 144 -9.08 -3.66 6.51
C VAL A 144 -8.76 -2.16 6.57
N ASN A 145 -7.55 -1.79 6.19
CA ASN A 145 -7.16 -0.37 6.06
C ASN A 145 -6.08 -0.25 4.99
N GLY A 146 -6.16 0.77 4.17
CA GLY A 146 -5.19 0.99 3.13
C GLY A 146 -5.41 2.30 2.38
N GLY A 147 -4.56 2.53 1.40
CA GLY A 147 -4.73 3.69 0.52
C GLY A 147 -3.51 3.96 -0.33
N ASP A 148 -3.72 4.94 -1.18
CA ASP A 148 -2.81 5.31 -2.25
C ASP A 148 -2.46 6.79 -2.15
N TYR A 149 -1.18 7.10 -2.37
CA TYR A 149 -0.71 8.47 -2.59
C TYR A 149 0.09 8.52 -3.89
N GLY A 150 -0.43 9.25 -4.85
CA GLY A 150 0.17 9.42 -6.16
C GLY A 150 -0.64 10.41 -6.99
N ASP A 151 -0.19 10.69 -8.21
CA ASP A 151 -0.87 11.64 -9.10
C ASP A 151 -1.91 10.93 -9.99
N ALA A 152 -2.90 10.29 -9.36
CA ALA A 152 -3.99 9.61 -10.07
C ALA A 152 -4.76 10.54 -11.01
N THR A 153 -5.02 11.77 -10.56
CA THR A 153 -5.70 12.78 -11.39
C THR A 153 -4.86 13.16 -12.60
N GLY A 154 -3.55 13.36 -12.42
CA GLY A 154 -2.64 13.68 -13.52
C GLY A 154 -2.56 12.55 -14.53
N VAL A 155 -2.51 11.28 -14.08
CA VAL A 155 -2.53 10.12 -14.99
C VAL A 155 -3.78 10.13 -15.87
N VAL A 156 -4.96 10.20 -15.27
CA VAL A 156 -6.23 10.17 -16.02
C VAL A 156 -6.32 11.33 -17.04
N MET A 157 -5.86 12.51 -16.65
CA MET A 157 -5.82 13.66 -17.56
C MET A 157 -4.82 13.47 -18.69
N ALA A 158 -3.65 12.92 -18.42
CA ALA A 158 -2.58 12.73 -19.40
C ALA A 158 -2.94 11.67 -20.47
N VAL A 159 -3.64 10.60 -20.06
CA VAL A 159 -4.03 9.52 -20.97
C VAL A 159 -5.43 9.68 -21.58
N ALA A 160 -6.15 10.73 -21.26
CA ALA A 160 -7.47 10.99 -21.85
C ALA A 160 -7.40 10.99 -23.39
N PRO A 161 -8.44 10.52 -24.10
CA PRO A 161 -8.54 10.67 -25.55
C PRO A 161 -8.38 12.15 -25.98
N ASP A 162 -7.75 12.37 -27.13
CA ASP A 162 -7.64 13.73 -27.67
C ASP A 162 -9.06 14.26 -27.99
N PRO A 163 -9.31 15.56 -27.74
CA PRO A 163 -10.58 16.15 -28.15
C PRO A 163 -10.83 15.91 -29.64
N GLU A 164 -12.06 15.50 -29.98
CA GLU A 164 -12.44 15.42 -31.40
C GLU A 164 -12.24 16.77 -32.05
N SER A 165 -11.43 16.80 -33.10
CA SER A 165 -11.11 18.01 -33.89
C SER A 165 -12.23 18.40 -34.88
#